data_d1cfc7fa6919f79592644a4310a14b52
#
_entry.id   d1cfc7fa6919f79592644a4310a14b52
#
_cell.length_a   1.000
_cell.length_b   1.000
_cell.length_c   1.000
_cell.angle_alpha   90.00
_cell.angle_beta   90.00
_cell.angle_gamma   90.00
#
_symmetry.space_group_name_H-M   'P 1'
#
loop_
_entity.id
_entity.type
_entity.pdbx_description
1 polymer ?
#
loop_
_entity_poly.entity_id
_entity_poly.type
_entity_poly.pdbx_seq_one_letter_code
_entity_poly.pdbx_strand_id
1 'polypeptide(L)'
;MSNTIIAGITIGDPNGIGPEIILKSFTDQRILEEITPVIYSPIEILEYYQKKLNLHLKYEFIKDPSKAKAKKINLIKLEKNNFSVEAGKITKEAGEIAFDSLQKATSDLSKNLLDVIVTSPINKDNIQNEKFNFLGHTEYFTENSNLKESLMLMVHNELRVGLATNHLSIKKVSPSILQENLFQKLELYNKTLIKDFNISNPKIALLGLNPHAGDNGLIGDEEKNIIIPFIQKAKEKNLLVYGPYAADGFFANHNYLKFDGVLAMYHDQGLIPFKILSNNEGVNFTAGLPIVRTSPDHGTGYNIAGKGTANSASFRNALFEAKDIYHRRKKIKNLTKNRLVLNKEQ
;
A
#
# COMPACT_ATOMS: atom_id res chain seq x y z
N MET A 1 24.84 -3.09 13.12
CA MET A 1 23.45 -2.73 13.45
C MET A 1 22.56 -3.79 12.82
N SER A 2 21.61 -4.37 13.55
CA SER A 2 20.72 -5.38 12.98
C SER A 2 19.96 -4.76 11.80
N ASN A 3 19.95 -5.46 10.67
CA ASN A 3 19.22 -5.05 9.46
C ASN A 3 17.72 -5.37 9.56
N THR A 4 17.28 -5.83 10.75
CA THR A 4 15.94 -6.31 11.04
C THR A 4 15.05 -5.15 11.44
N ILE A 5 13.83 -5.12 10.91
CA ILE A 5 12.78 -4.15 11.26
C ILE A 5 11.73 -4.79 12.17
N ILE A 6 11.03 -3.97 12.96
CA ILE A 6 9.81 -4.37 13.70
C ILE A 6 8.59 -4.00 12.86
N ALA A 7 7.92 -5.01 12.33
CA ALA A 7 6.75 -4.83 11.46
C ALA A 7 5.45 -5.14 12.23
N GLY A 8 4.61 -4.13 12.41
CA GLY A 8 3.24 -4.32 12.90
C GLY A 8 2.37 -4.93 11.81
N ILE A 9 1.64 -5.98 12.15
CA ILE A 9 0.77 -6.70 11.22
C ILE A 9 -0.65 -6.71 11.78
N THR A 10 -1.58 -6.08 11.06
CA THR A 10 -3.00 -6.12 11.43
C THR A 10 -3.66 -7.38 10.86
N ILE A 11 -4.54 -8.01 11.64
CA ILE A 11 -5.18 -9.27 11.23
C ILE A 11 -6.14 -9.09 10.05
N GLY A 12 -6.68 -7.86 9.84
CA GLY A 12 -7.74 -7.60 8.89
C GLY A 12 -9.07 -8.21 9.30
N ASP A 13 -9.94 -8.47 8.32
CA ASP A 13 -11.20 -9.18 8.60
C ASP A 13 -10.91 -10.66 8.89
N PRO A 14 -11.20 -11.16 10.12
CA PRO A 14 -10.87 -12.52 10.54
C PRO A 14 -11.68 -13.61 9.81
N ASN A 15 -12.79 -13.25 9.17
CA ASN A 15 -13.59 -14.17 8.36
C ASN A 15 -13.14 -14.23 6.89
N GLY A 16 -12.18 -13.36 6.51
CA GLY A 16 -11.54 -13.35 5.20
C GLY A 16 -10.23 -14.17 5.16
N ILE A 17 -9.43 -13.94 4.11
CA ILE A 17 -8.15 -14.63 3.91
C ILE A 17 -6.97 -14.01 4.70
N GLY A 18 -7.18 -12.88 5.40
CA GLY A 18 -6.15 -12.18 6.15
C GLY A 18 -5.34 -13.10 7.08
N PRO A 19 -5.97 -13.82 8.01
CA PRO A 19 -5.26 -14.75 8.89
C PRO A 19 -4.53 -15.87 8.14
N GLU A 20 -5.13 -16.41 7.07
CA GLU A 20 -4.53 -17.48 6.26
C GLU A 20 -3.22 -17.02 5.59
N ILE A 21 -3.23 -15.84 4.94
CA ILE A 21 -2.04 -15.33 4.25
C ILE A 21 -0.93 -14.94 5.23
N ILE A 22 -1.27 -14.42 6.40
CA ILE A 22 -0.31 -14.16 7.48
C ILE A 22 0.39 -15.45 7.89
N LEU A 23 -0.38 -16.47 8.28
CA LEU A 23 0.17 -17.73 8.76
C LEU A 23 1.04 -18.41 7.71
N LYS A 24 0.56 -18.50 6.48
CA LYS A 24 1.33 -19.07 5.36
C LYS A 24 2.63 -18.32 5.08
N SER A 25 2.66 -17.01 5.29
CA SER A 25 3.88 -16.22 5.06
C SER A 25 4.99 -16.58 6.04
N PHE A 26 4.65 -16.98 7.27
CA PHE A 26 5.62 -17.34 8.29
C PHE A 26 5.91 -18.84 8.40
N THR A 27 5.41 -19.66 7.48
CA THR A 27 5.85 -21.07 7.37
C THR A 27 7.31 -21.16 6.96
N ASP A 28 7.79 -20.22 6.15
CA ASP A 28 9.21 -20.05 5.87
C ASP A 28 9.87 -19.17 6.93
N GLN A 29 10.56 -19.80 7.86
CA GLN A 29 11.19 -19.14 9.00
C GLN A 29 12.32 -18.18 8.61
N ARG A 30 12.85 -18.25 7.37
CA ARG A 30 13.92 -17.35 6.89
C ARG A 30 13.48 -15.89 6.88
N ILE A 31 12.19 -15.62 6.72
CA ILE A 31 11.65 -14.25 6.81
C ILE A 31 11.94 -13.60 8.16
N LEU A 32 12.04 -14.38 9.24
CA LEU A 32 12.32 -13.89 10.59
C LEU A 32 13.77 -13.42 10.79
N GLU A 33 14.66 -13.74 9.87
CA GLU A 33 16.04 -13.21 9.85
C GLU A 33 16.07 -11.71 9.50
N GLU A 34 15.06 -11.24 8.77
CA GLU A 34 14.99 -9.88 8.25
C GLU A 34 13.87 -9.04 8.86
N ILE A 35 12.83 -9.70 9.35
CA ILE A 35 11.62 -9.05 9.86
C ILE A 35 11.27 -9.64 11.23
N THR A 36 11.06 -8.77 12.22
CA THR A 36 10.48 -9.10 13.51
C THR A 36 8.99 -8.76 13.46
N PRO A 37 8.11 -9.72 13.16
CA PRO A 37 6.68 -9.46 13.08
C PRO A 37 6.05 -9.30 14.45
N VAL A 38 5.13 -8.34 14.57
CA VAL A 38 4.25 -8.15 15.72
C VAL A 38 2.81 -8.21 15.21
N ILE A 39 2.15 -9.32 15.41
CA ILE A 39 0.77 -9.55 14.98
C ILE A 39 -0.19 -9.01 16.04
N TYR A 40 -1.23 -8.31 15.62
CA TYR A 40 -2.30 -7.79 16.47
C TYR A 40 -3.58 -8.60 16.23
N SER A 41 -3.89 -9.55 17.12
CA SER A 41 -5.02 -10.46 16.92
C SER A 41 -5.48 -11.08 18.24
N PRO A 42 -6.77 -11.42 18.39
CA PRO A 42 -7.19 -12.47 19.29
C PRO A 42 -6.49 -13.79 18.92
N ILE A 43 -5.98 -14.52 19.92
CA ILE A 43 -5.22 -15.77 19.67
C ILE A 43 -6.13 -16.84 19.06
N GLU A 44 -7.39 -16.84 19.41
CA GLU A 44 -8.41 -17.81 19.00
C GLU A 44 -8.58 -17.85 17.47
N ILE A 45 -8.38 -16.69 16.79
CA ILE A 45 -8.41 -16.59 15.33
C ILE A 45 -7.22 -17.32 14.70
N LEU A 46 -6.02 -17.08 15.24
CA LEU A 46 -4.80 -17.72 14.74
C LEU A 46 -4.83 -19.24 14.98
N GLU A 47 -5.32 -19.69 16.14
CA GLU A 47 -5.47 -21.11 16.49
C GLU A 47 -6.47 -21.80 15.55
N TYR A 48 -7.62 -21.15 15.28
CA TYR A 48 -8.61 -21.67 14.33
C TYR A 48 -7.99 -21.93 12.95
N TYR A 49 -7.29 -20.93 12.38
CA TYR A 49 -6.70 -21.08 11.07
C TYR A 49 -5.49 -22.02 11.07
N GLN A 50 -4.67 -22.05 12.12
CA GLN A 50 -3.59 -23.04 12.26
C GLN A 50 -4.14 -24.47 12.21
N LYS A 51 -5.18 -24.74 13.00
CA LYS A 51 -5.83 -26.06 12.99
C LYS A 51 -6.40 -26.40 11.62
N LYS A 52 -7.08 -25.44 10.99
CA LYS A 52 -7.72 -25.65 9.68
C LYS A 52 -6.72 -25.87 8.56
N LEU A 53 -5.55 -25.23 8.62
CA LEU A 53 -4.49 -25.31 7.61
C LEU A 53 -3.41 -26.34 7.93
N ASN A 54 -3.53 -27.07 9.06
CA ASN A 54 -2.53 -27.97 9.58
C ASN A 54 -1.14 -27.32 9.70
N LEU A 55 -1.10 -26.11 10.30
CA LEU A 55 0.12 -25.34 10.54
C LEU A 55 0.47 -25.35 12.03
N HIS A 56 1.77 -25.27 12.35
CA HIS A 56 2.27 -25.31 13.74
C HIS A 56 3.25 -24.15 13.97
N LEU A 57 2.72 -22.93 14.05
CA LEU A 57 3.51 -21.73 14.36
C LEU A 57 3.48 -21.46 15.87
N LYS A 58 4.61 -21.03 16.41
CA LYS A 58 4.74 -20.64 17.83
C LYS A 58 4.77 -19.13 17.94
N TYR A 59 4.08 -18.58 18.93
CA TYR A 59 4.01 -17.15 19.21
C TYR A 59 4.68 -16.79 20.52
N GLU A 60 5.37 -15.65 20.53
CA GLU A 60 5.82 -14.99 21.74
C GLU A 60 4.79 -13.93 22.13
N PHE A 61 4.12 -14.11 23.26
CA PHE A 61 3.16 -13.14 23.77
C PHE A 61 3.87 -11.94 24.35
N ILE A 62 3.56 -10.75 23.85
CA ILE A 62 4.15 -9.50 24.32
C ILE A 62 3.05 -8.49 24.66
N LYS A 63 3.34 -7.57 25.60
CA LYS A 63 2.39 -6.51 25.98
C LYS A 63 2.46 -5.31 25.05
N ASP A 64 3.64 -5.02 24.55
CA ASP A 64 3.91 -3.93 23.60
C ASP A 64 5.12 -4.27 22.70
N PRO A 65 5.26 -3.60 21.53
CA PRO A 65 6.32 -3.92 20.56
C PRO A 65 7.76 -3.70 21.09
N SER A 66 7.97 -2.90 22.14
CA SER A 66 9.31 -2.70 22.71
C SER A 66 9.88 -3.99 23.32
N LYS A 67 9.02 -4.97 23.57
CA LYS A 67 9.37 -6.31 24.08
C LYS A 67 9.44 -7.37 22.96
N ALA A 68 9.39 -6.95 21.70
CA ALA A 68 9.45 -7.88 20.58
C ALA A 68 10.77 -8.66 20.57
N LYS A 69 10.67 -9.96 20.43
CA LYS A 69 11.81 -10.86 20.34
C LYS A 69 12.17 -11.08 18.88
N ALA A 70 13.40 -10.76 18.51
CA ALA A 70 13.92 -11.01 17.17
C ALA A 70 13.85 -12.51 16.83
N LYS A 71 13.68 -12.81 15.54
CA LYS A 71 13.57 -14.18 15.01
C LYS A 71 12.39 -14.98 15.59
N LYS A 72 11.39 -14.31 16.12
CA LYS A 72 10.15 -14.90 16.64
C LYS A 72 8.94 -14.19 16.06
N ILE A 73 7.83 -14.91 15.97
CA ILE A 73 6.54 -14.33 15.68
C ILE A 73 5.97 -13.79 17.00
N ASN A 74 5.92 -12.47 17.13
CA ASN A 74 5.38 -11.83 18.32
C ASN A 74 3.89 -11.60 18.17
N LEU A 75 3.13 -11.75 19.24
CA LEU A 75 1.70 -11.54 19.28
C LEU A 75 1.32 -10.59 20.41
N ILE A 76 0.66 -9.50 20.05
CA ILE A 76 -0.12 -8.67 20.98
C ILE A 76 -1.54 -9.20 20.95
N LYS A 77 -1.92 -9.89 22.02
CA LYS A 77 -3.25 -10.45 22.18
C LYS A 77 -4.27 -9.34 22.34
N LEU A 78 -5.26 -9.32 21.44
CA LEU A 78 -6.45 -8.49 21.58
C LEU A 78 -7.52 -9.29 22.32
N GLU A 79 -8.15 -8.66 23.30
CA GLU A 79 -9.23 -9.30 24.06
C GLU A 79 -10.54 -9.18 23.26
N LYS A 80 -11.16 -10.31 22.98
CA LYS A 80 -12.49 -10.37 22.38
C LYS A 80 -13.23 -11.59 22.93
N ASN A 81 -14.17 -11.33 23.81
CA ASN A 81 -14.98 -12.40 24.40
C ASN A 81 -15.96 -12.98 23.39
N ASN A 82 -16.09 -14.31 23.39
CA ASN A 82 -17.09 -15.06 22.63
C ASN A 82 -17.07 -14.88 21.09
N PHE A 83 -15.91 -14.52 20.50
CA PHE A 83 -15.82 -14.49 19.03
C PHE A 83 -15.55 -15.89 18.46
N SER A 84 -16.33 -16.25 17.44
CA SER A 84 -16.14 -17.46 16.63
C SER A 84 -15.90 -17.09 15.19
N VAL A 85 -14.86 -17.65 14.58
CA VAL A 85 -14.56 -17.41 13.14
C VAL A 85 -15.63 -18.06 12.28
N GLU A 86 -16.26 -17.27 11.43
CA GLU A 86 -17.21 -17.71 10.42
C GLU A 86 -16.63 -17.46 9.01
N ALA A 87 -15.61 -18.24 8.65
CA ALA A 87 -14.88 -18.05 7.40
C ALA A 87 -15.79 -17.93 6.18
N GLY A 88 -15.62 -16.86 5.42
CA GLY A 88 -16.42 -16.55 4.22
C GLY A 88 -17.68 -15.74 4.48
N LYS A 89 -17.99 -15.38 5.75
CA LYS A 89 -19.16 -14.57 6.08
C LYS A 89 -18.78 -13.15 6.51
N ILE A 90 -19.61 -12.20 6.15
CA ILE A 90 -19.50 -10.83 6.60
C ILE A 90 -20.27 -10.70 7.92
N THR A 91 -19.57 -10.37 9.01
CA THR A 91 -20.19 -10.14 10.31
C THR A 91 -19.68 -8.83 10.91
N LYS A 92 -20.48 -8.21 11.75
CA LYS A 92 -20.13 -6.94 12.42
C LYS A 92 -18.97 -7.14 13.39
N GLU A 93 -18.98 -8.24 14.10
CA GLU A 93 -17.94 -8.61 15.07
C GLU A 93 -16.57 -8.77 14.41
N ALA A 94 -16.54 -9.32 13.18
CA ALA A 94 -15.32 -9.42 12.39
C ALA A 94 -14.78 -8.03 12.00
N GLY A 95 -15.67 -7.11 11.63
CA GLY A 95 -15.31 -5.71 11.36
C GLY A 95 -14.77 -4.99 12.60
N GLU A 96 -15.36 -5.21 13.76
CA GLU A 96 -14.88 -4.65 15.04
C GLU A 96 -13.46 -5.16 15.38
N ILE A 97 -13.19 -6.45 15.22
CA ILE A 97 -11.85 -7.01 15.43
C ILE A 97 -10.83 -6.43 14.45
N ALA A 98 -11.22 -6.29 13.17
CA ALA A 98 -10.36 -5.68 12.17
C ALA A 98 -10.00 -4.23 12.55
N PHE A 99 -10.97 -3.47 13.06
CA PHE A 99 -10.75 -2.12 13.54
C PHE A 99 -9.87 -2.07 14.81
N ASP A 100 -10.14 -2.90 15.81
CA ASP A 100 -9.34 -2.97 17.05
C ASP A 100 -7.87 -3.27 16.73
N SER A 101 -7.64 -4.22 15.83
CA SER A 101 -6.30 -4.57 15.33
C SER A 101 -5.60 -3.39 14.66
N LEU A 102 -6.32 -2.71 13.76
CA LEU A 102 -5.80 -1.54 13.05
C LEU A 102 -5.49 -0.39 14.02
N GLN A 103 -6.42 -0.07 14.91
CA GLN A 103 -6.29 1.02 15.87
C GLN A 103 -5.11 0.80 16.82
N LYS A 104 -4.96 -0.41 17.37
CA LYS A 104 -3.87 -0.73 18.28
C LYS A 104 -2.52 -0.66 17.58
N ALA A 105 -2.39 -1.25 16.38
CA ALA A 105 -1.15 -1.20 15.60
C ALA A 105 -0.79 0.25 15.21
N THR A 106 -1.77 1.06 14.80
CA THR A 106 -1.56 2.48 14.47
C THR A 106 -1.10 3.28 15.69
N SER A 107 -1.70 3.03 16.86
CA SER A 107 -1.27 3.68 18.12
C SER A 107 0.17 3.35 18.47
N ASP A 108 0.58 2.10 18.32
CA ASP A 108 1.96 1.70 18.62
C ASP A 108 2.96 2.24 17.57
N LEU A 109 2.56 2.32 16.31
CA LEU A 109 3.33 2.94 15.25
C LEU A 109 3.55 4.45 15.50
N SER A 110 2.51 5.18 15.92
CA SER A 110 2.61 6.61 16.23
C SER A 110 3.54 6.92 17.41
N LYS A 111 3.73 5.94 18.31
CA LYS A 111 4.68 6.00 19.43
C LYS A 111 6.09 5.57 19.04
N ASN A 112 6.35 5.32 17.75
CA ASN A 112 7.62 4.82 17.22
C ASN A 112 8.06 3.47 17.84
N LEU A 113 7.12 2.63 18.26
CA LEU A 113 7.37 1.28 18.74
C LEU A 113 7.44 0.25 17.60
N LEU A 114 6.98 0.63 16.42
CA LEU A 114 7.06 -0.12 15.17
C LEU A 114 7.82 0.69 14.13
N ASP A 115 8.55 0.01 13.26
CA ASP A 115 9.24 0.63 12.12
C ASP A 115 8.30 0.82 10.92
N VAL A 116 7.42 -0.17 10.69
CA VAL A 116 6.47 -0.19 9.57
C VAL A 116 5.16 -0.85 10.00
N ILE A 117 4.11 -0.67 9.19
CA ILE A 117 2.85 -1.39 9.34
C ILE A 117 2.46 -2.07 8.02
N VAL A 118 2.08 -3.34 8.11
CA VAL A 118 1.52 -4.12 7.00
C VAL A 118 0.09 -4.52 7.34
N THR A 119 -0.86 -4.07 6.54
CA THR A 119 -2.28 -4.29 6.84
C THR A 119 -2.87 -5.40 6.01
N SER A 120 -3.55 -6.36 6.66
CA SER A 120 -4.34 -7.37 5.96
C SER A 120 -5.67 -6.80 5.47
N PRO A 121 -6.32 -7.46 4.50
CA PRO A 121 -7.55 -6.96 3.91
C PRO A 121 -8.69 -6.79 4.91
N ILE A 122 -9.46 -5.72 4.75
CA ILE A 122 -10.69 -5.42 5.50
C ILE A 122 -11.90 -5.42 4.59
N ASN A 123 -13.06 -5.68 5.13
CA ASN A 123 -14.31 -5.39 4.46
C ASN A 123 -14.74 -3.97 4.80
N LYS A 124 -15.05 -3.19 3.77
CA LYS A 124 -15.31 -1.75 3.90
C LYS A 124 -16.67 -1.42 4.52
N ASP A 125 -17.59 -2.39 4.53
CA ASP A 125 -18.93 -2.19 5.09
C ASP A 125 -18.95 -2.54 6.58
N ASN A 126 -18.45 -3.74 6.97
CA ASN A 126 -18.56 -4.20 8.35
C ASN A 126 -17.60 -3.52 9.32
N ILE A 127 -16.50 -2.93 8.83
CA ILE A 127 -15.55 -2.17 9.66
C ILE A 127 -16.07 -0.78 10.06
N GLN A 128 -17.09 -0.25 9.36
CA GLN A 128 -17.63 1.08 9.64
C GLN A 128 -18.16 1.19 11.08
N ASN A 129 -17.72 2.21 11.77
CA ASN A 129 -18.17 2.56 13.12
C ASN A 129 -17.91 4.04 13.37
N GLU A 130 -18.27 4.57 14.55
CA GLU A 130 -18.08 5.97 14.90
C GLU A 130 -16.64 6.48 14.80
N LYS A 131 -15.65 5.59 14.94
CA LYS A 131 -14.21 5.90 14.90
C LYS A 131 -13.56 5.54 13.57
N PHE A 132 -14.26 4.81 12.69
CA PHE A 132 -13.79 4.44 11.37
C PHE A 132 -14.87 4.75 10.33
N ASN A 133 -14.86 5.97 9.82
CA ASN A 133 -15.74 6.42 8.74
C ASN A 133 -14.91 6.80 7.51
N PHE A 134 -14.20 5.79 6.96
CA PHE A 134 -13.27 5.95 5.83
C PHE A 134 -13.58 4.95 4.73
N LEU A 135 -13.26 5.32 3.48
CA LEU A 135 -13.40 4.42 2.33
C LEU A 135 -12.42 3.24 2.37
N GLY A 136 -11.38 3.33 3.20
CA GLY A 136 -10.40 2.26 3.38
C GLY A 136 -9.17 2.69 4.19
N HIS A 137 -8.16 1.84 4.20
CA HIS A 137 -6.92 2.07 4.93
C HIS A 137 -6.18 3.34 4.47
N THR A 138 -6.18 3.63 3.16
CA THR A 138 -5.45 4.79 2.61
C THR A 138 -5.96 6.09 3.22
N GLU A 139 -7.27 6.29 3.22
CA GLU A 139 -7.93 7.46 3.77
C GLU A 139 -7.72 7.53 5.29
N TYR A 140 -7.86 6.40 6.00
CA TYR A 140 -7.61 6.30 7.42
C TYR A 140 -6.19 6.76 7.82
N PHE A 141 -5.15 6.26 7.13
CA PHE A 141 -3.77 6.65 7.44
C PHE A 141 -3.44 8.07 7.00
N THR A 142 -4.04 8.56 5.92
CA THR A 142 -3.85 9.95 5.46
C THR A 142 -4.34 10.93 6.51
N GLU A 143 -5.55 10.72 7.05
CA GLU A 143 -6.14 11.58 8.07
C GLU A 143 -5.38 11.45 9.40
N ASN A 144 -5.07 10.24 9.86
CA ASN A 144 -4.28 10.04 11.09
C ASN A 144 -2.84 10.59 11.01
N SER A 145 -2.35 10.88 9.80
CA SER A 145 -1.06 11.54 9.57
C SER A 145 -1.18 13.06 9.44
N ASN A 146 -2.37 13.64 9.62
CA ASN A 146 -2.68 15.05 9.41
C ASN A 146 -2.30 15.55 8.00
N LEU A 147 -2.44 14.71 7.00
CA LEU A 147 -2.14 15.03 5.61
C LEU A 147 -3.42 15.29 4.82
N LYS A 148 -3.34 16.22 3.89
CA LYS A 148 -4.45 16.47 2.95
C LYS A 148 -4.56 15.41 1.88
N GLU A 149 -3.44 14.76 1.54
CA GLU A 149 -3.37 13.87 0.40
C GLU A 149 -2.29 12.80 0.56
N SER A 150 -2.56 11.64 -0.01
CA SER A 150 -1.62 10.55 -0.23
C SER A 150 -1.79 9.99 -1.65
N LEU A 151 -0.87 9.14 -2.10
CA LEU A 151 -0.95 8.49 -3.39
C LEU A 151 -1.05 6.98 -3.20
N MET A 152 -2.09 6.38 -3.76
CA MET A 152 -2.16 4.93 -3.90
C MET A 152 -1.19 4.50 -5.00
N LEU A 153 -0.17 3.77 -4.62
CA LEU A 153 0.89 3.28 -5.51
C LEU A 153 0.92 1.76 -5.49
N MET A 154 0.70 1.18 -6.65
CA MET A 154 0.81 -0.26 -6.85
C MET A 154 2.24 -0.60 -7.29
N VAL A 155 2.87 -1.56 -6.62
CA VAL A 155 4.28 -1.91 -6.81
C VAL A 155 4.44 -3.40 -7.06
N HIS A 156 5.17 -3.73 -8.11
CA HIS A 156 5.64 -5.10 -8.38
C HIS A 156 6.96 -5.03 -9.14
N ASN A 157 8.05 -5.41 -8.51
CA ASN A 157 9.39 -5.28 -9.06
C ASN A 157 9.66 -3.82 -9.55
N GLU A 158 9.96 -3.66 -10.85
CA GLU A 158 10.18 -2.35 -11.45
C GLU A 158 8.89 -1.64 -11.91
N LEU A 159 7.75 -2.31 -11.89
CA LEU A 159 6.47 -1.71 -12.26
C LEU A 159 5.86 -0.97 -11.07
N ARG A 160 5.71 0.33 -11.22
CA ARG A 160 5.07 1.22 -10.23
C ARG A 160 3.95 1.99 -10.90
N VAL A 161 2.73 1.81 -10.45
CA VAL A 161 1.55 2.45 -11.02
C VAL A 161 0.86 3.28 -9.96
N GLY A 162 0.93 4.60 -10.11
CA GLY A 162 0.20 5.57 -9.30
C GLY A 162 -1.14 5.93 -9.94
N LEU A 163 -2.09 6.36 -9.13
CA LEU A 163 -3.44 6.75 -9.57
C LEU A 163 -3.68 8.24 -9.32
N ALA A 164 -4.03 8.98 -10.36
CA ALA A 164 -4.44 10.38 -10.24
C ALA A 164 -5.79 10.48 -9.50
N THR A 165 -6.74 9.60 -9.82
CA THR A 165 -8.00 9.45 -9.10
C THR A 165 -8.19 8.00 -8.66
N ASN A 166 -8.64 7.79 -7.40
CA ASN A 166 -8.80 6.47 -6.81
C ASN A 166 -10.25 5.98 -6.87
N HIS A 167 -10.94 5.99 -5.75
CA HIS A 167 -12.28 5.45 -5.56
C HIS A 167 -13.38 6.45 -5.97
N LEU A 168 -13.38 6.87 -7.23
CA LEU A 168 -14.39 7.74 -7.82
C LEU A 168 -15.26 6.96 -8.81
N SER A 169 -16.55 7.32 -8.90
CA SER A 169 -17.37 6.84 -10.01
C SER A 169 -16.82 7.41 -11.33
N ILE A 170 -16.93 6.63 -12.42
CA ILE A 170 -16.44 7.04 -13.76
C ILE A 170 -16.95 8.43 -14.15
N LYS A 171 -18.22 8.73 -13.86
CA LYS A 171 -18.83 10.05 -14.12
C LYS A 171 -18.07 11.22 -13.47
N LYS A 172 -17.40 10.96 -12.33
CA LYS A 172 -16.67 11.97 -11.57
C LYS A 172 -15.18 12.06 -11.93
N VAL A 173 -14.66 11.15 -12.76
CA VAL A 173 -13.23 11.11 -13.08
C VAL A 173 -12.83 12.34 -13.90
N SER A 174 -13.42 12.57 -15.09
CA SER A 174 -13.08 13.71 -15.94
C SER A 174 -13.17 15.05 -15.20
N PRO A 175 -14.26 15.38 -14.48
CA PRO A 175 -14.31 16.64 -13.71
C PRO A 175 -13.26 16.76 -12.60
N SER A 176 -12.67 15.66 -12.16
CA SER A 176 -11.63 15.65 -11.11
C SER A 176 -10.21 15.77 -11.67
N ILE A 177 -10.03 15.64 -12.98
CA ILE A 177 -8.74 15.79 -13.67
C ILE A 177 -8.47 17.27 -13.90
N LEU A 178 -8.01 17.96 -12.85
CA LEU A 178 -7.60 19.37 -12.92
C LEU A 178 -6.09 19.47 -12.86
N GLN A 179 -5.51 20.49 -13.53
CA GLN A 179 -4.06 20.69 -13.56
C GLN A 179 -3.44 20.75 -12.15
N GLU A 180 -4.09 21.45 -11.21
CA GLU A 180 -3.62 21.59 -9.82
C GLU A 180 -3.57 20.24 -9.08
N ASN A 181 -4.63 19.44 -9.22
CA ASN A 181 -4.70 18.11 -8.62
C ASN A 181 -3.66 17.15 -9.20
N LEU A 182 -3.50 17.16 -10.52
CA LEU A 182 -2.48 16.38 -11.21
C LEU A 182 -1.07 16.78 -10.75
N PHE A 183 -0.84 18.10 -10.55
CA PHE A 183 0.46 18.60 -10.13
C PHE A 183 0.82 18.11 -8.72
N GLN A 184 -0.10 18.19 -7.78
CA GLN A 184 0.09 17.69 -6.41
C GLN A 184 0.40 16.17 -6.43
N LYS A 185 -0.36 15.39 -7.18
CA LYS A 185 -0.13 13.94 -7.34
C LYS A 185 1.22 13.64 -7.97
N LEU A 186 1.58 14.35 -9.04
CA LEU A 186 2.85 14.15 -9.73
C LEU A 186 4.06 14.51 -8.83
N GLU A 187 4.01 15.62 -8.13
CA GLU A 187 5.08 16.00 -7.19
C GLU A 187 5.23 14.97 -6.07
N LEU A 188 4.10 14.52 -5.51
CA LEU A 188 4.09 13.48 -4.49
C LEU A 188 4.69 12.18 -5.03
N TYR A 189 4.31 11.79 -6.25
CA TYR A 189 4.83 10.61 -6.91
C TYR A 189 6.33 10.72 -7.17
N ASN A 190 6.78 11.83 -7.75
CA ASN A 190 8.20 12.07 -8.00
C ASN A 190 9.03 12.02 -6.71
N LYS A 191 8.58 12.68 -5.64
CA LYS A 191 9.21 12.62 -4.32
C LYS A 191 9.27 11.20 -3.76
N THR A 192 8.21 10.43 -3.99
CA THR A 192 8.14 9.02 -3.58
C THR A 192 9.16 8.16 -4.33
N LEU A 193 9.25 8.29 -5.65
CA LEU A 193 10.23 7.56 -6.45
C LEU A 193 11.67 7.88 -6.03
N ILE A 194 11.96 9.13 -5.70
CA ILE A 194 13.27 9.54 -5.19
C ILE A 194 13.52 8.97 -3.79
N LYS A 195 12.60 9.18 -2.86
CA LYS A 195 12.83 8.89 -1.44
C LYS A 195 12.63 7.42 -1.10
N ASP A 196 11.59 6.80 -1.65
CA ASP A 196 11.14 5.47 -1.25
C ASP A 196 11.71 4.37 -2.17
N PHE A 197 12.03 4.72 -3.42
CA PHE A 197 12.63 3.80 -4.40
C PHE A 197 14.07 4.12 -4.77
N ASN A 198 14.65 5.23 -4.24
CA ASN A 198 16.04 5.64 -4.46
C ASN A 198 16.38 5.90 -5.94
N ILE A 199 15.45 6.49 -6.68
CA ILE A 199 15.60 6.84 -8.10
C ILE A 199 15.87 8.34 -8.20
N SER A 200 17.08 8.74 -8.59
CA SER A 200 17.52 10.16 -8.51
C SER A 200 16.77 11.09 -9.47
N ASN A 201 16.48 10.64 -10.69
CA ASN A 201 15.82 11.41 -11.74
C ASN A 201 14.70 10.56 -12.37
N PRO A 202 13.57 10.35 -11.65
CA PRO A 202 12.54 9.42 -12.10
C PRO A 202 11.86 9.88 -13.38
N LYS A 203 11.75 8.98 -14.35
CA LYS A 203 10.99 9.15 -15.57
C LYS A 203 9.57 8.63 -15.35
N ILE A 204 8.58 9.50 -15.45
CA ILE A 204 7.17 9.18 -15.19
C ILE A 204 6.39 9.22 -16.51
N ALA A 205 5.77 8.10 -16.86
CA ALA A 205 4.80 8.06 -17.95
C ALA A 205 3.43 8.52 -17.43
N LEU A 206 2.79 9.42 -18.14
CA LEU A 206 1.43 9.85 -17.89
C LEU A 206 0.50 9.24 -18.93
N LEU A 207 -0.54 8.54 -18.50
CA LEU A 207 -1.54 8.02 -19.42
C LEU A 207 -2.53 9.11 -19.82
N GLY A 208 -3.11 9.00 -21.00
CA GLY A 208 -4.28 9.79 -21.38
C GLY A 208 -5.52 9.36 -20.59
N LEU A 209 -6.53 10.20 -20.54
CA LEU A 209 -7.83 9.88 -19.96
C LEU A 209 -8.69 9.11 -20.97
N ASN A 210 -8.72 9.62 -22.22
CA ASN A 210 -9.58 9.14 -23.28
C ASN A 210 -8.91 8.04 -24.13
N PRO A 211 -9.69 7.22 -24.86
CA PRO A 211 -9.15 6.32 -25.86
C PRO A 211 -8.24 7.05 -26.85
N HIS A 212 -7.16 6.40 -27.29
CA HIS A 212 -6.16 6.99 -28.18
C HIS A 212 -5.57 8.33 -27.70
N ALA A 213 -5.57 8.55 -26.36
CA ALA A 213 -5.17 9.82 -25.75
C ALA A 213 -5.89 11.05 -26.37
N GLY A 214 -7.22 10.88 -26.63
CA GLY A 214 -8.11 11.93 -27.12
C GLY A 214 -8.06 12.19 -28.62
N ASP A 215 -7.15 11.56 -29.36
CA ASP A 215 -6.99 11.74 -30.84
C ASP A 215 -7.10 13.19 -31.29
N ASN A 216 -6.23 14.05 -30.73
CA ASN A 216 -6.19 15.50 -30.98
C ASN A 216 -7.49 16.26 -30.64
N GLY A 217 -8.35 15.71 -29.80
CA GLY A 217 -9.62 16.30 -29.38
C GLY A 217 -10.84 15.74 -30.13
N LEU A 218 -10.67 14.69 -30.94
CA LEU A 218 -11.78 14.02 -31.62
C LEU A 218 -12.57 13.13 -30.65
N ILE A 219 -11.87 12.52 -29.68
CA ILE A 219 -12.44 11.57 -28.70
C ILE A 219 -12.33 12.16 -27.27
N GLY A 220 -12.66 13.42 -27.11
CA GLY A 220 -12.50 14.14 -25.85
C GLY A 220 -11.33 15.12 -25.92
N ASP A 221 -11.42 16.15 -25.11
CA ASP A 221 -10.52 17.32 -25.18
C ASP A 221 -9.69 17.51 -23.91
N GLU A 222 -9.83 16.63 -22.91
CA GLU A 222 -9.09 16.70 -21.64
C GLU A 222 -7.57 16.63 -21.85
N GLU A 223 -7.12 15.80 -22.80
CA GLU A 223 -5.69 15.73 -23.14
C GLU A 223 -5.20 17.07 -23.66
N LYS A 224 -5.92 17.66 -24.61
CA LYS A 224 -5.54 18.93 -25.26
C LYS A 224 -5.61 20.10 -24.29
N ASN A 225 -6.69 20.17 -23.49
CA ASN A 225 -6.99 21.35 -22.68
C ASN A 225 -6.36 21.27 -21.27
N ILE A 226 -6.08 20.07 -20.75
CA ILE A 226 -5.61 19.88 -19.37
C ILE A 226 -4.27 19.14 -19.32
N ILE A 227 -4.19 17.92 -19.90
CA ILE A 227 -3.06 17.01 -19.64
C ILE A 227 -1.79 17.48 -20.39
N ILE A 228 -1.89 17.86 -21.67
CA ILE A 228 -0.73 18.34 -22.44
C ILE A 228 -0.15 19.64 -21.86
N PRO A 229 -0.96 20.68 -21.57
CA PRO A 229 -0.48 21.87 -20.87
C PRO A 229 0.12 21.58 -19.50
N PHE A 230 -0.46 20.63 -18.76
CA PHE A 230 0.09 20.18 -17.49
C PHE A 230 1.49 19.55 -17.63
N ILE A 231 1.70 18.66 -18.62
CA ILE A 231 3.01 18.05 -18.89
C ILE A 231 4.05 19.13 -19.22
N GLN A 232 3.69 20.15 -19.99
CA GLN A 232 4.59 21.27 -20.32
C GLN A 232 5.02 22.01 -19.04
N LYS A 233 4.07 22.40 -18.19
CA LYS A 233 4.36 23.04 -16.90
C LYS A 233 5.22 22.16 -15.97
N ALA A 234 5.01 20.85 -15.98
CA ALA A 234 5.80 19.91 -15.20
C ALA A 234 7.26 19.88 -15.68
N LYS A 235 7.50 19.90 -16.99
CA LYS A 235 8.84 19.98 -17.59
C LYS A 235 9.55 21.29 -17.25
N GLU A 236 8.85 22.42 -17.23
CA GLU A 236 9.41 23.71 -16.80
C GLU A 236 9.91 23.68 -15.34
N LYS A 237 9.31 22.80 -14.52
CA LYS A 237 9.76 22.53 -13.15
C LYS A 237 10.79 21.39 -13.04
N ASN A 238 11.42 21.01 -14.16
CA ASN A 238 12.42 19.94 -14.23
C ASN A 238 11.92 18.55 -13.81
N LEU A 239 10.61 18.27 -13.96
CA LEU A 239 10.08 16.92 -13.78
C LEU A 239 10.12 16.17 -15.11
N LEU A 240 10.67 14.96 -15.10
CA LEU A 240 10.78 14.11 -16.30
C LEU A 240 9.48 13.36 -16.54
N VAL A 241 8.51 14.04 -17.13
CA VAL A 241 7.18 13.52 -17.41
C VAL A 241 6.97 13.43 -18.93
N TYR A 242 6.40 12.30 -19.34
CA TYR A 242 6.21 11.96 -20.74
C TYR A 242 4.79 11.46 -20.98
N GLY A 243 4.21 11.79 -22.14
CA GLY A 243 2.86 11.42 -22.52
C GLY A 243 2.09 12.61 -23.12
N PRO A 244 0.74 12.61 -23.12
CA PRO A 244 -0.10 11.50 -22.66
C PRO A 244 -0.02 10.27 -23.59
N TYR A 245 0.01 9.07 -23.00
CA TYR A 245 0.05 7.82 -23.76
C TYR A 245 -1.34 7.17 -23.79
N ALA A 246 -1.73 6.62 -24.94
CA ALA A 246 -2.88 5.73 -25.03
C ALA A 246 -2.63 4.47 -24.19
N ALA A 247 -3.47 4.23 -23.19
CA ALA A 247 -3.21 3.24 -22.14
C ALA A 247 -3.10 1.81 -22.67
N ASP A 248 -3.97 1.43 -23.61
CA ASP A 248 -3.99 0.11 -24.24
C ASP A 248 -2.68 -0.21 -24.95
N GLY A 249 -2.26 0.64 -25.89
CA GLY A 249 -1.00 0.47 -26.62
C GLY A 249 0.23 0.61 -25.70
N PHE A 250 0.16 1.44 -24.67
CA PHE A 250 1.26 1.62 -23.72
C PHE A 250 1.60 0.34 -22.97
N PHE A 251 0.62 -0.35 -22.42
CA PHE A 251 0.83 -1.60 -21.70
C PHE A 251 1.05 -2.78 -22.66
N ALA A 252 0.29 -2.87 -23.77
CA ALA A 252 0.42 -3.96 -24.74
C ALA A 252 1.83 -4.02 -25.36
N ASN A 253 2.46 -2.87 -25.59
CA ASN A 253 3.81 -2.78 -26.18
C ASN A 253 4.92 -2.74 -25.10
N HIS A 254 4.62 -3.06 -23.83
CA HIS A 254 5.57 -3.07 -22.72
C HIS A 254 6.32 -1.72 -22.53
N ASN A 255 5.72 -0.60 -22.95
CA ASN A 255 6.37 0.71 -22.84
C ASN A 255 6.63 1.11 -21.39
N TYR A 256 5.90 0.56 -20.42
CA TYR A 256 6.13 0.79 -19.00
C TYR A 256 7.56 0.45 -18.55
N LEU A 257 8.25 -0.47 -19.23
CA LEU A 257 9.65 -0.83 -18.93
C LEU A 257 10.67 0.30 -19.19
N LYS A 258 10.26 1.35 -19.90
CA LYS A 258 11.10 2.52 -20.21
C LYS A 258 10.99 3.61 -19.14
N PHE A 259 10.14 3.41 -18.13
CA PHE A 259 9.80 4.40 -17.12
C PHE A 259 9.96 3.86 -15.70
N ASP A 260 10.27 4.75 -14.78
CA ASP A 260 10.39 4.41 -13.36
C ASP A 260 9.03 4.37 -12.66
N GLY A 261 8.03 5.01 -13.27
CA GLY A 261 6.67 5.01 -12.79
C GLY A 261 5.66 5.39 -13.88
N VAL A 262 4.43 4.93 -13.68
CA VAL A 262 3.27 5.22 -14.55
C VAL A 262 2.21 5.91 -13.71
N LEU A 263 1.70 7.05 -14.15
CA LEU A 263 0.57 7.72 -13.52
C LEU A 263 -0.67 7.52 -14.40
N ALA A 264 -1.59 6.70 -13.92
CA ALA A 264 -2.87 6.45 -14.56
C ALA A 264 -3.92 7.47 -14.10
N MET A 265 -4.85 7.82 -14.97
CA MET A 265 -5.87 8.83 -14.68
C MET A 265 -6.93 8.32 -13.72
N TYR A 266 -7.29 7.04 -13.79
CA TYR A 266 -8.30 6.44 -12.94
C TYR A 266 -7.97 4.98 -12.58
N HIS A 267 -8.70 4.48 -11.59
CA HIS A 267 -8.46 3.21 -10.92
C HIS A 267 -8.27 2.04 -11.91
N ASP A 268 -9.25 1.71 -12.72
CA ASP A 268 -9.22 0.50 -13.55
C ASP A 268 -8.22 0.62 -14.72
N GLN A 269 -7.95 1.84 -15.21
CA GLN A 269 -6.93 2.09 -16.22
C GLN A 269 -5.53 1.64 -15.75
N GLY A 270 -5.23 1.85 -14.47
CA GLY A 270 -3.96 1.46 -13.89
C GLY A 270 -3.96 0.04 -13.32
N LEU A 271 -5.04 -0.35 -12.61
CA LEU A 271 -5.05 -1.59 -11.84
C LEU A 271 -5.32 -2.84 -12.68
N ILE A 272 -6.09 -2.77 -13.74
CA ILE A 272 -6.31 -3.94 -14.61
C ILE A 272 -4.98 -4.43 -15.19
N PRO A 273 -4.21 -3.60 -15.93
CA PRO A 273 -2.92 -4.06 -16.46
C PRO A 273 -1.91 -4.40 -15.35
N PHE A 274 -1.89 -3.63 -14.24
CA PHE A 274 -1.01 -3.93 -13.12
C PHE A 274 -1.27 -5.34 -12.55
N LYS A 275 -2.51 -5.69 -12.28
CA LYS A 275 -2.87 -7.00 -11.71
C LYS A 275 -2.56 -8.17 -12.64
N ILE A 276 -2.72 -7.97 -13.94
CA ILE A 276 -2.35 -8.97 -14.94
C ILE A 276 -0.82 -9.19 -14.93
N LEU A 277 -0.05 -8.09 -14.94
CA LEU A 277 1.41 -8.12 -14.99
C LEU A 277 2.04 -8.58 -13.66
N SER A 278 1.43 -8.26 -12.52
CA SER A 278 1.93 -8.66 -11.20
C SER A 278 1.57 -10.08 -10.79
N ASN A 279 0.68 -10.74 -11.50
CA ASN A 279 0.30 -12.15 -11.25
C ASN A 279 -0.02 -12.46 -9.77
N ASN A 280 -0.83 -11.63 -9.12
CA ASN A 280 -1.19 -11.72 -7.69
C ASN A 280 0.00 -11.56 -6.70
N GLU A 281 1.08 -10.94 -7.12
CA GLU A 281 2.25 -10.63 -6.29
C GLU A 281 2.41 -9.14 -6.02
N GLY A 282 1.46 -8.33 -6.48
CA GLY A 282 1.46 -6.88 -6.33
C GLY A 282 1.37 -6.42 -4.87
N VAL A 283 1.91 -5.25 -4.62
CA VAL A 283 1.88 -4.56 -3.32
C VAL A 283 1.16 -3.23 -3.47
N ASN A 284 0.25 -2.93 -2.56
CA ASN A 284 -0.32 -1.59 -2.42
C ASN A 284 0.47 -0.82 -1.35
N PHE A 285 1.17 0.22 -1.79
CA PHE A 285 1.91 1.16 -0.94
C PHE A 285 1.16 2.48 -0.85
N THR A 286 0.94 2.98 0.37
CA THR A 286 0.38 4.32 0.57
C THR A 286 1.52 5.34 0.62
N ALA A 287 1.81 5.93 -0.51
CA ALA A 287 2.90 6.89 -0.67
C ALA A 287 2.54 8.27 -0.10
N GLY A 288 3.56 9.02 0.32
CA GLY A 288 3.41 10.36 0.91
C GLY A 288 3.25 10.39 2.42
N LEU A 289 2.92 9.28 3.06
CA LEU A 289 2.82 9.20 4.51
C LEU A 289 4.20 9.36 5.19
N PRO A 290 4.27 9.96 6.38
CA PRO A 290 5.49 10.00 7.19
C PRO A 290 5.90 8.60 7.67
N ILE A 291 4.96 7.70 7.80
CA ILE A 291 5.12 6.29 8.14
C ILE A 291 5.24 5.43 6.88
N VAL A 292 5.68 4.18 7.04
CA VAL A 292 5.65 3.19 5.96
C VAL A 292 4.47 2.24 6.17
N ARG A 293 3.52 2.29 5.25
CA ARG A 293 2.35 1.40 5.24
C ARG A 293 2.27 0.68 3.90
N THR A 294 2.24 -0.63 3.93
CA THR A 294 1.97 -1.49 2.77
C THR A 294 0.82 -2.46 3.05
N SER A 295 0.30 -3.05 2.01
CA SER A 295 -0.69 -4.13 2.07
C SER A 295 -0.63 -4.99 0.82
N PRO A 296 -1.17 -6.22 0.85
CA PRO A 296 -1.42 -6.95 -0.37
C PRO A 296 -2.40 -6.22 -1.29
N ASP A 297 -2.38 -6.55 -2.58
CA ASP A 297 -3.19 -5.92 -3.64
C ASP A 297 -4.57 -6.56 -3.84
N HIS A 298 -4.96 -7.49 -2.97
CA HIS A 298 -6.24 -8.19 -3.01
C HIS A 298 -7.13 -7.83 -1.82
N GLY A 299 -8.41 -8.14 -1.93
CA GLY A 299 -9.42 -7.95 -0.87
C GLY A 299 -9.51 -9.14 0.09
N THR A 300 -10.62 -9.17 0.83
CA THR A 300 -10.91 -10.18 1.88
C THR A 300 -11.05 -11.60 1.39
N GLY A 301 -11.35 -11.83 0.10
CA GLY A 301 -11.38 -13.15 -0.52
C GLY A 301 -12.32 -14.15 0.19
N TYR A 302 -13.51 -13.72 0.62
CA TYR A 302 -14.44 -14.56 1.37
C TYR A 302 -14.79 -15.89 0.70
N ASN A 303 -14.85 -15.91 -0.63
CA ASN A 303 -15.14 -17.11 -1.41
C ASN A 303 -14.11 -18.23 -1.23
N ILE A 304 -12.88 -17.91 -0.83
CA ILE A 304 -11.78 -18.86 -0.59
C ILE A 304 -11.30 -18.89 0.86
N ALA A 305 -11.89 -18.08 1.75
CA ALA A 305 -11.48 -18.00 3.15
C ALA A 305 -11.57 -19.36 3.86
N GLY A 306 -10.52 -19.75 4.54
CA GLY A 306 -10.42 -20.99 5.28
C GLY A 306 -10.37 -22.26 4.41
N LYS A 307 -10.21 -22.16 3.09
CA LYS A 307 -10.03 -23.30 2.19
C LYS A 307 -8.57 -23.72 2.00
N GLY A 308 -7.62 -22.96 2.53
CA GLY A 308 -6.20 -23.24 2.36
C GLY A 308 -5.65 -22.92 0.97
N THR A 309 -6.40 -22.23 0.13
CA THR A 309 -6.01 -21.93 -1.27
C THR A 309 -5.53 -20.50 -1.48
N ALA A 310 -5.62 -19.61 -0.46
CA ALA A 310 -5.17 -18.25 -0.59
C ALA A 310 -3.66 -18.17 -0.84
N ASN A 311 -3.25 -17.35 -1.82
CA ASN A 311 -1.84 -17.10 -2.12
C ASN A 311 -1.28 -16.02 -1.18
N SER A 312 -0.20 -16.31 -0.46
CA SER A 312 0.45 -15.38 0.46
C SER A 312 1.56 -14.52 -0.18
N ALA A 313 1.83 -14.67 -1.49
CA ALA A 313 2.95 -14.00 -2.14
C ALA A 313 2.83 -12.46 -2.05
N SER A 314 1.67 -11.90 -2.38
CA SER A 314 1.41 -10.46 -2.27
C SER A 314 1.63 -9.92 -0.85
N PHE A 315 1.20 -10.66 0.19
CA PHE A 315 1.43 -10.26 1.57
C PHE A 315 2.91 -10.34 1.97
N ARG A 316 3.64 -11.38 1.55
CA ARG A 316 5.10 -11.46 1.76
C ARG A 316 5.83 -10.33 1.06
N ASN A 317 5.47 -10.04 -0.18
CA ASN A 317 6.04 -8.92 -0.92
C ASN A 317 5.74 -7.59 -0.22
N ALA A 318 4.55 -7.42 0.36
CA ALA A 318 4.23 -6.23 1.14
C ALA A 318 5.12 -6.07 2.39
N LEU A 319 5.48 -7.17 3.06
CA LEU A 319 6.42 -7.16 4.18
C LEU A 319 7.84 -6.73 3.74
N PHE A 320 8.35 -7.31 2.64
CA PHE A 320 9.67 -6.98 2.13
C PHE A 320 9.73 -5.56 1.56
N GLU A 321 8.73 -5.13 0.80
CA GLU A 321 8.68 -3.76 0.27
C GLU A 321 8.63 -2.72 1.42
N ALA A 322 7.85 -2.99 2.49
CA ALA A 322 7.85 -2.13 3.66
C ALA A 322 9.25 -2.01 4.30
N LYS A 323 9.96 -3.14 4.45
CA LYS A 323 11.33 -3.17 4.96
C LYS A 323 12.27 -2.32 4.08
N ASP A 324 12.22 -2.54 2.78
CA ASP A 324 13.11 -1.87 1.84
C ASP A 324 12.87 -0.36 1.79
N ILE A 325 11.61 0.07 1.77
CA ILE A 325 11.23 1.50 1.85
C ILE A 325 11.74 2.10 3.17
N TYR A 326 11.54 1.42 4.30
CA TYR A 326 12.03 1.89 5.59
C TYR A 326 13.56 2.11 5.60
N HIS A 327 14.31 1.14 5.08
CA HIS A 327 15.77 1.25 5.02
C HIS A 327 16.24 2.35 4.07
N ARG A 328 15.59 2.51 2.91
CA ARG A 328 15.87 3.61 1.96
C ARG A 328 15.64 4.97 2.63
N ARG A 329 14.50 5.15 3.32
CA ARG A 329 14.17 6.37 4.08
C ARG A 329 15.21 6.64 5.19
N LYS A 330 15.59 5.62 5.95
CA LYS A 330 16.58 5.73 7.01
C LYS A 330 17.97 6.12 6.46
N LYS A 331 18.38 5.52 5.35
CA LYS A 331 19.63 5.87 4.65
C LYS A 331 19.63 7.33 4.22
N ILE A 332 18.58 7.81 3.55
CA ILE A 332 18.46 9.20 3.11
C ILE A 332 18.49 10.15 4.31
N LYS A 333 17.74 9.87 5.37
CA LYS A 333 17.74 10.67 6.60
C LYS A 333 19.15 10.79 7.20
N ASN A 334 19.91 9.70 7.21
CA ASN A 334 21.28 9.71 7.74
C ASN A 334 22.24 10.52 6.84
N LEU A 335 22.12 10.40 5.52
CA LEU A 335 22.94 11.14 4.56
C LEU A 335 22.66 12.65 4.59
N THR A 336 21.41 13.04 4.89
CA THR A 336 21.00 14.46 4.92
C THR A 336 21.15 15.11 6.29
N LYS A 337 21.50 14.36 7.34
CA LYS A 337 21.61 14.86 8.72
C LYS A 337 22.60 16.01 8.88
N ASN A 338 23.70 15.99 8.12
CA ASN A 338 24.77 17.00 8.16
C ASN A 338 24.95 17.64 6.77
N ARG A 339 23.86 17.99 6.11
CA ARG A 339 23.91 18.64 4.79
C ARG A 339 24.57 20.02 4.94
N LEU A 340 25.64 20.28 4.17
CA LEU A 340 26.19 21.61 4.01
C LEU A 340 25.11 22.56 3.50
N VAL A 341 24.82 23.60 4.28
CA VAL A 341 24.00 24.73 3.83
C VAL A 341 24.92 25.62 3.01
N LEU A 342 24.86 25.51 1.69
CA LEU A 342 25.49 26.51 0.82
C LEU A 342 24.68 27.79 1.01
N ASN A 343 25.29 28.80 1.66
CA ASN A 343 24.76 30.15 1.60
C ASN A 343 24.71 30.52 0.12
N LYS A 344 23.55 30.78 -0.42
CA LYS A 344 23.43 31.50 -1.68
C LYS A 344 24.03 32.88 -1.41
N GLU A 345 25.27 33.07 -1.74
CA GLU A 345 25.78 34.40 -1.92
C GLU A 345 24.97 35.07 -3.02
N GLN A 346 24.60 36.28 -2.75
CA GLN A 346 23.72 37.25 -3.41
C GLN A 346 23.89 37.36 -4.90
#